data_a0b1e39fa588ae53ea42d6c7fafee7e2
#
_entry.id   a0b1e39fa588ae53ea42d6c7fafee7e2
#
_cell.length_a   1.000
_cell.length_b   1.000
_cell.length_c   1.000
_cell.angle_alpha   90.00
_cell.angle_beta   90.00
_cell.angle_gamma   90.00
#
_symmetry.space_group_name_H-M   'P 1'
#
loop_
_entity.id
_entity.type
_entity.pdbx_description
1 polymer ?
#
loop_
_entity_poly.entity_id
_entity_poly.type
_entity_poly.pdbx_seq_one_letter_code
_entity_poly.pdbx_strand_id
1 'polypeptide(L)'
;FAYRPLPIHENKNILITIITAIGVSFLLQDLTRIYAALRHNEFNMQYRTYDALNTTLTLPLQTTIQVKGIIIILVSILMLIGLTYLVNRTKLGKAIRAVSQDMQTAALMGINPDVIISRTFLIGGSLGGVAGVLFGLLYTNVTPYSGVLPGLKAFTSAVLGGIGNIPGAMVGGLVL
;
A
#
# COMPACT_ATOMS: atom_id res chain seq x y z
N PHE A 1 9.44 -6.85 11.83
CA PHE A 1 10.04 -8.00 12.54
C PHE A 1 10.73 -8.96 11.57
N ALA A 2 10.13 -9.31 10.41
CA ALA A 2 10.68 -10.28 9.46
C ALA A 2 12.00 -9.85 8.79
N TYR A 3 12.26 -8.54 8.68
CA TYR A 3 13.46 -8.00 8.01
C TYR A 3 14.60 -7.65 8.96
N ARG A 4 14.36 -7.59 10.27
CA ARG A 4 15.32 -7.14 11.26
C ARG A 4 16.56 -8.03 11.43
N PRO A 5 16.49 -9.37 11.28
CA PRO A 5 17.67 -10.23 11.42
C PRO A 5 18.54 -10.33 10.15
N LEU A 6 18.15 -9.68 9.04
CA LEU A 6 18.91 -9.76 7.80
C LEU A 6 20.06 -8.72 7.80
N PRO A 7 21.32 -9.15 7.77
CA PRO A 7 22.45 -8.22 7.71
C PRO A 7 22.46 -7.50 6.35
N ILE A 8 22.34 -6.18 6.39
CA ILE A 8 22.21 -5.30 5.19
C ILE A 8 23.59 -5.03 4.54
N HIS A 9 24.59 -5.89 4.74
CA HIS A 9 25.97 -5.56 4.47
C HIS A 9 26.59 -6.10 3.18
N GLU A 10 25.82 -6.49 2.15
CA GLU A 10 26.37 -6.73 0.81
C GLU A 10 25.27 -6.91 -0.25
N ASN A 11 25.58 -6.61 -1.53
CA ASN A 11 24.70 -6.74 -2.71
C ASN A 11 24.00 -8.10 -2.88
N LYS A 12 24.43 -9.15 -2.18
CA LYS A 12 23.76 -10.46 -2.14
C LYS A 12 22.43 -10.47 -1.36
N ASN A 13 22.19 -9.47 -0.55
CA ASN A 13 21.06 -9.48 0.41
C ASN A 13 19.74 -8.95 -0.19
N ILE A 14 19.77 -8.29 -1.35
CA ILE A 14 18.55 -7.79 -2.02
C ILE A 14 17.65 -8.97 -2.43
N LEU A 15 18.22 -10.03 -2.99
CA LEU A 15 17.47 -11.22 -3.38
C LEU A 15 16.83 -11.90 -2.17
N ILE A 16 17.56 -12.02 -1.05
CA ILE A 16 17.05 -12.60 0.19
C ILE A 16 15.87 -11.78 0.72
N THR A 17 15.98 -10.45 0.68
CA THR A 17 14.91 -9.55 1.12
C THR A 17 13.64 -9.70 0.26
N ILE A 18 13.81 -9.80 -1.07
CA ILE A 18 12.68 -10.01 -2.00
C ILE A 18 12.01 -11.37 -1.75
N ILE A 19 12.81 -12.44 -1.62
CA ILE A 19 12.29 -13.80 -1.35
C ILE A 19 11.55 -13.82 -0.01
N THR A 20 12.11 -13.18 1.03
CA THR A 20 11.46 -13.09 2.35
C THR A 20 10.13 -12.34 2.26
N ALA A 21 10.07 -11.23 1.49
CA ALA A 21 8.84 -10.47 1.29
C ALA A 21 7.74 -11.32 0.62
N ILE A 22 8.11 -12.06 -0.41
CA ILE A 22 7.19 -12.98 -1.11
C ILE A 22 6.73 -14.09 -0.15
N GLY A 23 7.65 -14.70 0.60
CA GLY A 23 7.31 -15.75 1.57
C GLY A 23 6.35 -15.27 2.66
N VAL A 24 6.58 -14.07 3.23
CA VAL A 24 5.67 -13.46 4.20
C VAL A 24 4.31 -13.15 3.57
N SER A 25 4.27 -12.71 2.32
CA SER A 25 3.01 -12.46 1.60
C SER A 25 2.19 -13.73 1.46
N PHE A 26 2.78 -14.85 1.03
CA PHE A 26 2.10 -16.14 0.95
C PHE A 26 1.63 -16.63 2.31
N LEU A 27 2.48 -16.53 3.34
CA LEU A 27 2.12 -16.90 4.70
C LEU A 27 0.89 -16.13 5.20
N LEU A 28 0.83 -14.81 4.97
CA LEU A 28 -0.31 -13.99 5.35
C LEU A 28 -1.58 -14.38 4.56
N GLN A 29 -1.45 -14.68 3.27
CA GLN A 29 -2.57 -15.15 2.44
C GLN A 29 -3.12 -16.48 2.96
N ASP A 30 -2.25 -17.45 3.27
CA ASP A 30 -2.68 -18.75 3.77
C ASP A 30 -3.26 -18.66 5.19
N LEU A 31 -2.69 -17.83 6.08
CA LEU A 31 -3.26 -17.58 7.39
C LEU A 31 -4.67 -16.99 7.30
N THR A 32 -4.87 -16.02 6.39
CA THR A 32 -6.19 -15.41 6.17
C THR A 32 -7.18 -16.44 5.63
N ARG A 33 -6.72 -17.33 4.74
CA ARG A 33 -7.53 -18.43 4.18
C ARG A 33 -7.95 -19.43 5.27
N ILE A 34 -7.00 -19.83 6.11
CA ILE A 34 -7.27 -20.76 7.24
C ILE A 34 -8.25 -20.10 8.21
N TYR A 35 -8.05 -18.83 8.55
CA TYR A 35 -8.94 -18.09 9.43
C TYR A 35 -10.37 -18.01 8.86
N ALA A 36 -10.51 -17.72 7.57
CA ALA A 36 -11.80 -17.66 6.90
C ALA A 36 -12.49 -19.04 6.88
N ALA A 37 -11.75 -20.10 6.59
CA ALA A 37 -12.27 -21.47 6.58
C ALA A 37 -12.75 -21.92 7.97
N LEU A 38 -12.01 -21.60 9.04
CA LEU A 38 -12.34 -21.99 10.40
C LEU A 38 -13.52 -21.22 10.97
N ARG A 39 -13.70 -19.93 10.59
CA ARG A 39 -14.71 -19.07 11.19
C ARG A 39 -16.00 -18.95 10.39
N HIS A 40 -15.93 -19.03 9.08
CA HIS A 40 -17.05 -18.77 8.18
C HIS A 40 -17.42 -19.95 7.27
N ASN A 41 -16.64 -21.04 7.28
CA ASN A 41 -16.79 -22.19 6.37
C ASN A 41 -16.83 -21.81 4.87
N GLU A 42 -16.41 -20.59 4.55
CA GLU A 42 -16.40 -20.03 3.19
C GLU A 42 -15.02 -19.46 2.89
N PHE A 43 -14.50 -19.72 1.67
CA PHE A 43 -13.21 -19.20 1.21
C PHE A 43 -13.31 -17.79 0.63
N ASN A 44 -14.51 -17.31 0.37
CA ASN A 44 -14.79 -15.98 -0.20
C ASN A 44 -15.45 -15.12 0.87
N MET A 45 -14.82 -14.02 1.23
CA MET A 45 -15.44 -13.02 2.10
C MET A 45 -16.29 -12.09 1.25
N GLN A 46 -17.61 -12.19 1.42
CA GLN A 46 -18.53 -11.18 0.88
C GLN A 46 -18.55 -9.97 1.81
N TYR A 47 -18.12 -8.83 1.28
CA TYR A 47 -18.32 -7.58 1.98
C TYR A 47 -19.80 -7.21 1.98
N ARG A 48 -20.34 -6.95 3.18
CA ARG A 48 -21.71 -6.42 3.30
C ARG A 48 -21.78 -5.09 2.58
N THR A 49 -22.59 -5.06 1.54
CA THR A 49 -22.86 -3.83 0.82
C THR A 49 -23.87 -3.03 1.65
N TYR A 50 -23.45 -1.89 2.15
CA TYR A 50 -24.37 -0.96 2.79
C TYR A 50 -25.16 -0.24 1.69
N ASP A 51 -26.51 -0.34 1.72
CA ASP A 51 -27.39 0.28 0.72
C ASP A 51 -27.17 1.80 0.60
N ALA A 52 -26.80 2.46 1.70
CA ALA A 52 -26.45 3.88 1.71
C ALA A 52 -25.25 4.24 0.81
N LEU A 53 -24.31 3.31 0.56
CA LEU A 53 -23.14 3.53 -0.30
C LEU A 53 -23.43 3.18 -1.77
N ASN A 54 -24.51 2.47 -2.03
CA ASN A 54 -24.97 2.12 -3.37
C ASN A 54 -25.94 3.15 -3.97
N THR A 55 -26.27 4.24 -3.24
CA THR A 55 -27.09 5.31 -3.79
C THR A 55 -26.39 5.92 -5.00
N THR A 56 -27.11 5.92 -6.11
CA THR A 56 -26.67 6.54 -7.36
C THR A 56 -27.12 7.98 -7.37
N LEU A 57 -26.18 8.91 -7.49
CA LEU A 57 -26.49 10.31 -7.78
C LEU A 57 -26.67 10.45 -9.31
N THR A 58 -27.89 10.72 -9.73
CA THR A 58 -28.18 11.05 -11.13
C THR A 58 -27.79 12.50 -11.40
N LEU A 59 -26.73 12.70 -12.17
CA LEU A 59 -26.41 14.03 -12.69
C LEU A 59 -27.31 14.37 -13.92
N PRO A 60 -27.53 15.68 -14.21
CA PRO A 60 -28.38 16.14 -15.30
C PRO A 60 -27.94 15.68 -16.70
N LEU A 61 -26.75 15.05 -16.84
CA LEU A 61 -26.24 14.47 -18.09
C LEU A 61 -26.50 12.96 -18.24
N GLN A 62 -27.51 12.37 -17.58
CA GLN A 62 -27.84 10.94 -17.61
C GLN A 62 -26.68 9.99 -17.17
N THR A 63 -25.65 10.53 -16.49
CA THR A 63 -24.55 9.74 -15.97
C THR A 63 -24.83 9.41 -14.51
N THR A 64 -24.87 8.13 -14.16
CA THR A 64 -25.05 7.66 -12.78
C THR A 64 -23.69 7.46 -12.16
N ILE A 65 -23.33 8.28 -11.16
CA ILE A 65 -22.11 8.12 -10.36
C ILE A 65 -22.48 7.45 -9.05
N GLN A 66 -21.82 6.36 -8.74
CA GLN A 66 -21.98 5.69 -7.44
C GLN A 66 -21.25 6.46 -6.35
N VAL A 67 -21.89 6.72 -5.24
CA VAL A 67 -21.31 7.45 -4.10
C VAL A 67 -20.01 6.83 -3.62
N LYS A 68 -19.89 5.50 -3.67
CA LYS A 68 -18.63 4.78 -3.33
C LYS A 68 -17.44 5.21 -4.21
N GLY A 69 -17.65 5.49 -5.49
CA GLY A 69 -16.59 5.96 -6.38
C GLY A 69 -16.05 7.34 -5.95
N ILE A 70 -16.95 8.25 -5.56
CA ILE A 70 -16.58 9.58 -5.06
C ILE A 70 -15.76 9.46 -3.78
N ILE A 71 -16.18 8.60 -2.84
CA ILE A 71 -15.46 8.36 -1.59
C ILE A 71 -14.05 7.83 -1.87
N ILE A 72 -13.90 6.86 -2.77
CA ILE A 72 -12.60 6.29 -3.13
C ILE A 72 -11.67 7.37 -3.67
N ILE A 73 -12.15 8.20 -4.61
CA ILE A 73 -11.36 9.28 -5.21
C ILE A 73 -10.94 10.30 -4.12
N LEU A 74 -11.87 10.70 -3.27
CA LEU A 74 -11.61 11.69 -2.22
C LEU A 74 -10.59 11.18 -1.21
N VAL A 75 -10.72 9.94 -0.74
CA VAL A 75 -9.77 9.30 0.17
C VAL A 75 -8.41 9.15 -0.50
N SER A 76 -8.35 8.75 -1.77
CA SER A 76 -7.09 8.62 -2.51
C SER A 76 -6.34 9.95 -2.63
N ILE A 77 -7.05 11.03 -2.94
CA ILE A 77 -6.47 12.38 -2.99
C ILE A 77 -5.96 12.82 -1.60
N LEU A 78 -6.74 12.57 -0.56
CA LEU A 78 -6.35 12.90 0.82
C LEU A 78 -5.11 12.14 1.26
N MET A 79 -5.02 10.85 0.91
CA MET A 79 -3.83 10.02 1.16
C MET A 79 -2.60 10.53 0.40
N LEU A 80 -2.77 10.93 -0.87
CA LEU A 80 -1.69 11.52 -1.66
C LEU A 80 -1.16 12.81 -1.02
N ILE A 81 -2.06 13.72 -0.65
CA ILE A 81 -1.68 14.98 -0.01
C ILE A 81 -0.98 14.71 1.32
N GLY A 82 -1.55 13.82 2.14
CA GLY A 82 -0.99 13.44 3.44
C GLY A 82 0.41 12.85 3.31
N LEU A 83 0.62 11.90 2.38
CA LEU A 83 1.91 11.28 2.15
C LEU A 83 2.94 12.28 1.60
N THR A 84 2.54 13.11 0.64
CA THR A 84 3.39 14.14 0.05
C THR A 84 3.82 15.17 1.11
N TYR A 85 2.90 15.59 1.96
CA TYR A 85 3.20 16.48 3.09
C TYR A 85 4.15 15.82 4.08
N LEU A 86 3.90 14.57 4.46
CA LEU A 86 4.73 13.81 5.39
C LEU A 86 6.16 13.68 4.87
N VAL A 87 6.34 13.30 3.61
CA VAL A 87 7.67 13.10 3.02
C VAL A 87 8.40 14.42 2.79
N ASN A 88 7.70 15.48 2.34
CA ASN A 88 8.35 16.72 1.96
C ASN A 88 8.53 17.71 3.11
N ARG A 89 7.62 17.72 4.09
CA ARG A 89 7.56 18.77 5.11
C ARG A 89 7.93 18.31 6.52
N THR A 90 7.94 16.99 6.81
CA THR A 90 8.23 16.50 8.17
C THR A 90 9.70 16.15 8.38
N LYS A 91 10.11 16.11 9.67
CA LYS A 91 11.46 15.65 10.07
C LYS A 91 11.68 14.19 9.67
N LEU A 92 10.63 13.36 9.73
CA LEU A 92 10.69 11.96 9.33
C LEU A 92 10.93 11.83 7.82
N GLY A 93 10.26 12.63 7.00
CA GLY A 93 10.51 12.63 5.55
C GLY A 93 11.92 13.09 5.17
N LYS A 94 12.49 14.06 5.89
CA LYS A 94 13.90 14.45 5.72
C LYS A 94 14.84 13.28 6.06
N ALA A 95 14.58 12.57 7.16
CA ALA A 95 15.36 11.42 7.57
C ALA A 95 15.24 10.25 6.58
N ILE A 96 14.03 9.99 6.04
CA ILE A 96 13.82 8.98 4.99
C ILE A 96 14.70 9.30 3.77
N ARG A 97 14.69 10.55 3.30
CA ARG A 97 15.52 10.95 2.13
C ARG A 97 17.02 10.88 2.42
N ALA A 98 17.46 11.25 3.61
CA ALA A 98 18.87 11.14 3.99
C ALA A 98 19.32 9.66 3.99
N VAL A 99 18.56 8.76 4.61
CA VAL A 99 18.86 7.33 4.64
C VAL A 99 18.80 6.70 3.25
N SER A 100 17.90 7.16 2.36
CA SER A 100 17.79 6.65 0.99
C SER A 100 18.96 7.08 0.08
N GLN A 101 19.63 8.18 0.39
CA GLN A 101 20.81 8.64 -0.35
C GLN A 101 22.08 7.92 0.11
N ASP A 102 22.34 7.93 1.41
CA ASP A 102 23.48 7.25 2.01
C ASP A 102 23.17 6.87 3.46
N MET A 103 23.04 5.58 3.69
CA MET A 103 22.74 5.02 4.99
C MET A 103 23.87 5.23 6.00
N GLN A 104 25.13 5.12 5.55
CA GLN A 104 26.29 5.25 6.44
C GLN A 104 26.47 6.70 6.87
N THR A 105 26.41 7.63 5.92
CA THR A 105 26.51 9.07 6.20
C THR A 105 25.36 9.54 7.09
N ALA A 106 24.13 9.06 6.86
CA ALA A 106 23.00 9.39 7.70
C ALA A 106 23.19 8.90 9.15
N ALA A 107 23.78 7.71 9.35
CA ALA A 107 24.10 7.17 10.66
C ALA A 107 25.16 8.04 11.38
N LEU A 108 26.18 8.50 10.70
CA LEU A 108 27.19 9.41 11.24
C LEU A 108 26.60 10.77 11.67
N MET A 109 25.53 11.21 11.02
CA MET A 109 24.77 12.43 11.38
C MET A 109 23.75 12.19 12.50
N GLY A 110 23.79 11.03 13.17
CA GLY A 110 22.94 10.71 14.33
C GLY A 110 21.54 10.18 13.95
N ILE A 111 21.27 9.88 12.70
CA ILE A 111 20.03 9.25 12.25
C ILE A 111 20.18 7.74 12.36
N ASN A 112 19.28 7.06 13.10
CA ASN A 112 19.28 5.60 13.18
C ASN A 112 18.54 5.03 11.94
N PRO A 113 19.24 4.39 10.97
CA PRO A 113 18.63 3.90 9.74
C PRO A 113 17.55 2.85 10.00
N ASP A 114 17.75 1.92 10.95
CA ASP A 114 16.82 0.83 11.23
C ASP A 114 15.46 1.34 11.70
N VAL A 115 15.47 2.38 12.52
CA VAL A 115 14.24 3.03 13.00
C VAL A 115 13.52 3.72 11.86
N ILE A 116 14.25 4.40 10.98
CA ILE A 116 13.65 5.09 9.82
C ILE A 116 13.05 4.09 8.83
N ILE A 117 13.77 3.03 8.52
CA ILE A 117 13.28 1.95 7.65
C ILE A 117 12.01 1.33 8.25
N SER A 118 12.02 0.98 9.54
CA SER A 118 10.85 0.40 10.21
C SER A 118 9.63 1.33 10.17
N ARG A 119 9.82 2.64 10.39
CA ARG A 119 8.74 3.63 10.30
C ARG A 119 8.22 3.79 8.87
N THR A 120 9.10 3.74 7.87
CA THR A 120 8.72 3.82 6.46
C THR A 120 7.86 2.62 6.06
N PHE A 121 8.24 1.41 6.48
CA PHE A 121 7.45 0.20 6.25
C PHE A 121 6.08 0.26 6.96
N LEU A 122 6.03 0.82 8.17
CA LEU A 122 4.76 1.00 8.90
C LEU A 122 3.82 1.95 8.15
N ILE A 123 4.34 3.06 7.61
CA ILE A 123 3.56 3.99 6.80
C ILE A 123 3.09 3.30 5.52
N GLY A 124 3.99 2.60 4.80
CA GLY A 124 3.63 1.85 3.60
C GLY A 124 2.56 0.79 3.86
N GLY A 125 2.69 0.03 4.96
CA GLY A 125 1.70 -0.96 5.37
C GLY A 125 0.35 -0.36 5.72
N SER A 126 0.32 0.80 6.40
CA SER A 126 -0.93 1.51 6.71
C SER A 126 -1.64 2.00 5.45
N LEU A 127 -0.88 2.54 4.48
CA LEU A 127 -1.41 2.95 3.17
C LEU A 127 -1.98 1.74 2.40
N GLY A 128 -1.25 0.62 2.41
CA GLY A 128 -1.71 -0.64 1.83
C GLY A 128 -3.00 -1.16 2.49
N GLY A 129 -3.12 -1.04 3.81
CA GLY A 129 -4.35 -1.39 4.54
C GLY A 129 -5.54 -0.54 4.13
N VAL A 130 -5.37 0.78 4.01
CA VAL A 130 -6.44 1.67 3.52
C VAL A 130 -6.81 1.33 2.07
N ALA A 131 -5.82 1.09 1.20
CA ALA A 131 -6.07 0.67 -0.17
C ALA A 131 -6.86 -0.65 -0.24
N GLY A 132 -6.55 -1.61 0.64
CA GLY A 132 -7.30 -2.87 0.77
C GLY A 132 -8.76 -2.67 1.16
N VAL A 133 -9.04 -1.76 2.10
CA VAL A 133 -10.41 -1.38 2.48
C VAL A 133 -11.15 -0.75 1.31
N LEU A 134 -10.52 0.19 0.59
CA LEU A 134 -11.12 0.84 -0.59
C LEU A 134 -11.37 -0.17 -1.71
N PHE A 135 -10.47 -1.14 -1.89
CA PHE A 135 -10.65 -2.25 -2.82
C PHE A 135 -11.86 -3.11 -2.46
N GLY A 136 -12.02 -3.44 -1.16
CA GLY A 136 -13.18 -4.18 -0.66
C GLY A 136 -14.52 -3.43 -0.82
N LEU A 137 -14.48 -2.08 -0.75
CA LEU A 137 -15.67 -1.25 -1.05
C LEU A 137 -16.05 -1.28 -2.53
N LEU A 138 -15.06 -1.39 -3.42
CA LEU A 138 -15.28 -1.43 -4.86
C LEU A 138 -15.78 -2.81 -5.33
N TYR A 139 -15.13 -3.86 -4.82
CA TYR A 139 -15.42 -5.25 -5.21
C TYR A 139 -16.16 -5.97 -4.07
N THR A 140 -17.36 -6.46 -4.36
CA THR A 140 -18.22 -7.13 -3.38
C THR A 140 -17.66 -8.47 -2.90
N ASN A 141 -16.87 -9.14 -3.75
CA ASN A 141 -16.20 -10.41 -3.46
C ASN A 141 -14.69 -10.21 -3.37
N VAL A 142 -14.13 -10.46 -2.20
CA VAL A 142 -12.68 -10.37 -1.94
C VAL A 142 -12.17 -11.74 -1.52
N THR A 143 -11.22 -12.24 -2.28
CA THR A 143 -10.49 -13.48 -1.97
C THR A 143 -9.13 -13.13 -1.34
N PRO A 144 -8.49 -14.03 -0.59
CA PRO A 144 -7.13 -13.81 -0.07
C PRO A 144 -6.10 -13.47 -1.15
N TYR A 145 -6.34 -13.87 -2.40
CA TYR A 145 -5.46 -13.61 -3.54
C TYR A 145 -5.82 -12.34 -4.34
N SER A 146 -6.90 -11.68 -4.01
CA SER A 146 -7.38 -10.49 -4.75
C SER A 146 -6.39 -9.33 -4.77
N GLY A 147 -5.43 -9.29 -3.84
CA GLY A 147 -4.38 -8.27 -3.76
C GLY A 147 -3.25 -8.43 -4.78
N VAL A 148 -3.09 -9.58 -5.44
CA VAL A 148 -1.95 -9.86 -6.33
C VAL A 148 -1.98 -8.95 -7.57
N LEU A 149 -3.10 -8.89 -8.28
CA LEU A 149 -3.25 -8.06 -9.48
C LEU A 149 -3.13 -6.56 -9.18
N PRO A 150 -3.82 -5.99 -8.16
CA PRO A 150 -3.61 -4.61 -7.76
C PRO A 150 -2.19 -4.33 -7.30
N GLY A 151 -1.53 -5.28 -6.62
CA GLY A 151 -0.14 -5.16 -6.20
C GLY A 151 0.83 -5.05 -7.39
N LEU A 152 0.65 -5.87 -8.43
CA LEU A 152 1.42 -5.77 -9.66
C LEU A 152 1.17 -4.44 -10.38
N LYS A 153 -0.08 -3.98 -10.47
CA LYS A 153 -0.43 -2.68 -11.03
C LYS A 153 0.20 -1.53 -10.25
N ALA A 154 0.19 -1.59 -8.91
CA ALA A 154 0.83 -0.59 -8.07
C ALA A 154 2.35 -0.55 -8.29
N PHE A 155 3.00 -1.70 -8.43
CA PHE A 155 4.42 -1.77 -8.74
C PHE A 155 4.73 -1.16 -10.11
N THR A 156 4.00 -1.56 -11.17
CA THR A 156 4.20 -1.00 -12.51
C THR A 156 3.91 0.49 -12.56
N SER A 157 2.90 0.97 -11.84
CA SER A 157 2.57 2.39 -11.69
C SER A 157 3.73 3.17 -11.02
N ALA A 158 4.33 2.62 -9.97
CA ALA A 158 5.47 3.24 -9.31
C ALA A 158 6.71 3.31 -10.21
N VAL A 159 6.94 2.28 -11.02
CA VAL A 159 8.03 2.26 -12.01
C VAL A 159 7.78 3.28 -13.12
N LEU A 160 6.58 3.31 -13.70
CA LEU A 160 6.20 4.26 -14.75
C LEU A 160 6.21 5.71 -14.26
N GLY A 161 5.76 5.95 -13.03
CA GLY A 161 5.73 7.28 -12.42
C GLY A 161 7.09 7.77 -11.93
N GLY A 162 8.09 6.89 -11.91
CA GLY A 162 9.43 7.15 -11.38
C GLY A 162 9.54 6.82 -9.89
N ILE A 163 10.42 5.86 -9.58
CA ILE A 163 10.67 5.43 -8.19
C ILE A 163 11.15 6.63 -7.36
N GLY A 164 10.45 6.90 -6.27
CA GLY A 164 10.72 8.04 -5.39
C GLY A 164 9.89 9.30 -5.68
N ASN A 165 9.15 9.34 -6.78
CA ASN A 165 8.24 10.45 -7.11
C ASN A 165 6.79 10.06 -6.81
N ILE A 166 6.28 10.52 -5.64
CA ILE A 166 4.91 10.18 -5.18
C ILE A 166 3.83 10.67 -6.15
N PRO A 167 3.81 11.95 -6.61
CA PRO A 167 2.86 12.38 -7.61
C PRO A 167 2.99 11.64 -8.94
N GLY A 168 4.21 11.31 -9.36
CA GLY A 168 4.48 10.52 -10.56
C GLY A 168 3.85 9.13 -10.49
N ALA A 169 4.01 8.42 -9.38
CA ALA A 169 3.41 7.10 -9.18
C ALA A 169 1.88 7.15 -9.26
N MET A 170 1.24 8.22 -8.78
CA MET A 170 -0.21 8.41 -8.91
C MET A 170 -0.63 8.58 -10.37
N VAL A 171 0.08 9.41 -11.12
CA VAL A 171 -0.20 9.59 -12.57
C VAL A 171 0.02 8.26 -13.31
N GLY A 172 1.08 7.52 -12.98
CA GLY A 172 1.31 6.18 -13.51
C GLY A 172 0.15 5.22 -13.24
N GLY A 173 -0.47 5.30 -12.04
CA GLY A 173 -1.65 4.51 -11.68
C GLY A 173 -2.94 4.93 -12.40
N LEU A 174 -3.04 6.18 -12.84
CA LEU A 174 -4.18 6.65 -13.65
C LEU A 174 -4.06 6.24 -15.12
N VAL A 175 -2.85 6.00 -15.60
CA VAL A 175 -2.58 5.57 -16.99
C VAL A 175 -2.78 4.06 -17.17
N LEU A 176 -2.59 3.26 -16.10
CA LEU A 176 -2.74 1.79 -16.08
C LEU A 176 -4.18 1.35 -15.79
#